data_d11b1301a2f0fcabc02ec55a3dcc9f38
#
_entry.id   d11b1301a2f0fcabc02ec55a3dcc9f38
#
_cell.length_a   1.000
_cell.length_b   1.000
_cell.length_c   1.000
_cell.angle_alpha   90.00
_cell.angle_beta   90.00
_cell.angle_gamma   90.00
#
_symmetry.space_group_name_H-M   'P 1'
#
loop_
_entity.id
_entity.type
_entity.pdbx_description
1 polymer ?
#
loop_
_entity_poly.entity_id
_entity_poly.type
_entity_poly.pdbx_seq_one_letter_code
_entity_poly.pdbx_strand_id
1 'polypeptide(L)'
;VEYRLQIIKGELYPLGVHRVAAGLSIVSEPVGKEHGGIILYVEADGRKKEYKIDFKPEYLVNGLYCILLPDFPYTDFEYLYYADGKKITDRNAVLIASSHRFGDAVSGQKTVRCCHHEDVFDWENDVSPEIPFQDAIIYKIHMRGFTRHASSNVMAKGTFRGLKEKIAYIKALGVTTIETMPIFEFNDVIYNPLYTGLDDKLVPYLDDKKGAWKSKVNYWGYTDGYYFAPKRAYAYGDRPDLELKELVKALHAEQLELVADFYFPPEIPQWFILEVCRYWGREYHLDGFKLMGCHLPVQLLITDPYLKHTKLIFESLQCDVTANKDCCKHVAVISGGFLYDIRRYLKGDEDMIRPVMQRLRDNPSDYALINEISSYQGFTLADSVSYDRKHNELNGEDNRDGSDYNYSWNCGAEGKTRKKKIIALREQQSKNALLLLFSAQATPVLLAGDEFGNSAYGNNNPYCQDNAVSWLEWKETAYGSELLDFTKKLIAFRKKHPILHMEKALTQSDYLSAGYPDVSYHCEQAWYAGTENYNRHFGVLYCGSFATTPAGNRDDFIYITYNTHWIEHEFALPKLPDRLKFKPVMATCANDRIRIPCDKQGERKEAVILPPRSMAVFISVKETEL
;
A
#
# COMPACT_ATOMS: atom_id res chain seq x y z
N VAL A 1 15.16 -49.14 -7.22
CA VAL A 1 14.79 -49.76 -5.95
C VAL A 1 13.50 -49.12 -5.51
N GLU A 2 12.44 -49.95 -5.30
CA GLU A 2 11.16 -49.41 -4.88
C GLU A 2 11.27 -48.91 -3.43
N TYR A 3 10.97 -47.64 -3.19
CA TYR A 3 10.98 -47.04 -1.86
C TYR A 3 9.91 -47.75 -0.99
N ARG A 4 10.37 -48.35 0.11
CA ARG A 4 9.46 -48.90 1.12
C ARG A 4 9.20 -47.86 2.20
N LEU A 5 7.97 -47.43 2.34
CA LEU A 5 7.55 -46.44 3.31
C LEU A 5 7.87 -46.91 4.73
N GLN A 6 8.79 -46.21 5.39
CA GLN A 6 9.08 -46.36 6.79
C GLN A 6 8.57 -45.14 7.55
N ILE A 7 7.86 -45.35 8.64
CA ILE A 7 7.25 -44.29 9.45
C ILE A 7 7.80 -44.39 10.86
N ILE A 8 8.42 -43.33 11.33
CA ILE A 8 8.90 -43.25 12.72
C ILE A 8 8.40 -41.96 13.38
N LYS A 9 8.54 -41.89 14.71
CA LYS A 9 8.21 -40.68 15.47
C LYS A 9 9.20 -39.57 15.11
N GLY A 10 8.69 -38.39 14.76
CA GLY A 10 9.45 -37.21 14.39
C GLY A 10 9.60 -36.18 15.51
N GLU A 11 10.19 -35.06 15.22
CA GLU A 11 10.34 -33.91 16.10
C GLU A 11 9.10 -33.00 16.07
N LEU A 12 8.96 -32.16 17.11
CA LEU A 12 7.77 -31.35 17.36
C LEU A 12 7.66 -30.10 16.47
N TYR A 13 8.74 -29.67 15.81
CA TYR A 13 8.82 -28.41 15.09
C TYR A 13 9.59 -28.58 13.77
N PRO A 14 9.26 -27.83 12.71
CA PRO A 14 8.13 -26.89 12.54
C PRO A 14 6.80 -27.57 12.17
N LEU A 15 5.68 -26.83 12.31
CA LEU A 15 4.35 -27.30 11.84
C LEU A 15 4.32 -27.38 10.30
N GLY A 16 3.54 -28.35 9.79
CA GLY A 16 3.39 -28.60 8.35
C GLY A 16 4.28 -29.74 7.85
N VAL A 17 4.55 -29.73 6.55
CA VAL A 17 5.34 -30.74 5.86
C VAL A 17 6.67 -30.13 5.42
N HIS A 18 7.78 -30.59 5.97
CA HIS A 18 9.09 -30.00 5.77
C HIS A 18 10.18 -31.05 5.51
N ARG A 19 11.11 -30.74 4.64
CA ARG A 19 12.33 -31.52 4.48
C ARG A 19 13.28 -31.22 5.65
N VAL A 20 13.81 -32.29 6.22
CA VAL A 20 14.86 -32.25 7.26
C VAL A 20 15.99 -33.18 6.85
N ALA A 21 17.15 -33.04 7.47
CA ALA A 21 18.32 -33.87 7.15
C ALA A 21 18.05 -35.40 7.21
N ALA A 22 17.15 -35.80 8.09
CA ALA A 22 16.79 -37.21 8.29
C ALA A 22 15.69 -37.73 7.35
N GLY A 23 15.04 -36.87 6.53
CA GLY A 23 13.95 -37.28 5.66
C GLY A 23 12.84 -36.21 5.53
N LEU A 24 11.59 -36.64 5.45
CA LEU A 24 10.41 -35.76 5.41
C LEU A 24 9.73 -35.73 6.78
N SER A 25 9.68 -34.55 7.39
CA SER A 25 8.99 -34.29 8.65
C SER A 25 7.56 -33.82 8.38
N ILE A 26 6.61 -34.40 9.12
CA ILE A 26 5.19 -34.04 9.06
C ILE A 26 4.74 -33.76 10.50
N VAL A 27 4.43 -32.48 10.79
CA VAL A 27 3.93 -32.06 12.10
C VAL A 27 2.56 -31.43 11.94
N SER A 28 1.53 -32.03 12.54
CA SER A 28 0.15 -31.58 12.33
C SER A 28 -0.64 -31.58 13.62
N GLU A 29 -1.52 -30.60 13.80
CA GLU A 29 -2.60 -30.67 14.75
C GLU A 29 -3.51 -31.87 14.45
N PRO A 30 -4.24 -32.44 15.45
CA PRO A 30 -5.22 -33.48 15.20
C PRO A 30 -6.25 -33.02 14.16
N VAL A 31 -6.34 -33.76 13.07
CA VAL A 31 -7.30 -33.49 12.00
C VAL A 31 -8.47 -34.44 12.17
N GLY A 32 -9.68 -33.92 12.46
CA GLY A 32 -10.87 -34.72 12.71
C GLY A 32 -11.01 -35.25 14.13
N LYS A 33 -12.11 -35.95 14.40
CA LYS A 33 -12.44 -36.47 15.76
C LYS A 33 -11.96 -37.88 16.00
N GLU A 34 -11.92 -38.74 14.98
CA GLU A 34 -11.67 -40.19 15.18
C GLU A 34 -10.53 -40.74 14.31
N HIS A 35 -10.46 -40.37 13.02
CA HIS A 35 -9.47 -40.89 12.07
C HIS A 35 -8.93 -39.81 11.18
N GLY A 36 -7.64 -39.54 11.26
CA GLY A 36 -6.95 -38.58 10.42
C GLY A 36 -5.61 -39.12 9.92
N GLY A 37 -5.06 -38.43 8.92
CA GLY A 37 -3.78 -38.75 8.32
C GLY A 37 -3.43 -37.85 7.16
N ILE A 38 -2.40 -38.24 6.43
CA ILE A 38 -1.92 -37.53 5.22
C ILE A 38 -1.83 -38.49 4.04
N ILE A 39 -2.12 -37.95 2.85
CA ILE A 39 -1.93 -38.66 1.58
C ILE A 39 -0.88 -37.89 0.80
N LEU A 40 0.21 -38.57 0.46
CA LEU A 40 1.27 -38.03 -0.42
C LEU A 40 1.04 -38.56 -1.83
N TYR A 41 1.06 -37.66 -2.80
CA TYR A 41 0.92 -37.97 -4.23
C TYR A 41 2.27 -37.72 -4.91
N VAL A 42 2.94 -38.77 -5.31
CA VAL A 42 4.27 -38.70 -5.94
C VAL A 42 4.22 -39.22 -7.38
N GLU A 43 5.15 -38.78 -8.20
CA GLU A 43 5.39 -39.38 -9.51
C GLU A 43 6.68 -40.22 -9.46
N ALA A 44 6.56 -41.51 -9.76
CA ALA A 44 7.68 -42.44 -9.76
C ALA A 44 7.64 -43.26 -11.05
N ASP A 45 8.74 -43.28 -11.82
CA ASP A 45 8.87 -44.01 -13.08
C ASP A 45 7.72 -43.70 -14.10
N GLY A 46 7.28 -42.43 -14.16
CA GLY A 46 6.18 -41.99 -15.00
C GLY A 46 4.80 -42.45 -14.55
N ARG A 47 4.68 -42.95 -13.32
CA ARG A 47 3.42 -43.39 -12.70
C ARG A 47 3.12 -42.62 -11.44
N LYS A 48 1.86 -42.21 -11.30
CA LYS A 48 1.36 -41.60 -10.06
C LYS A 48 1.19 -42.69 -8.99
N LYS A 49 1.82 -42.49 -7.83
CA LYS A 49 1.67 -43.33 -6.66
C LYS A 49 1.09 -42.51 -5.49
N GLU A 50 0.29 -43.15 -4.65
CA GLU A 50 -0.25 -42.56 -3.43
C GLU A 50 0.30 -43.30 -2.22
N TYR A 51 0.82 -42.54 -1.23
CA TYR A 51 1.18 -43.05 0.08
C TYR A 51 0.22 -42.50 1.11
N LYS A 52 -0.63 -43.35 1.65
CA LYS A 52 -1.56 -43.00 2.73
C LYS A 52 -0.95 -43.33 4.06
N ILE A 53 -0.87 -42.35 4.97
CA ILE A 53 -0.26 -42.45 6.30
C ILE A 53 -1.33 -42.06 7.32
N ASP A 54 -1.75 -43.05 8.13
CA ASP A 54 -2.70 -42.82 9.21
C ASP A 54 -1.97 -42.23 10.43
N PHE A 55 -2.57 -41.24 11.07
CA PHE A 55 -2.07 -40.64 12.30
C PHE A 55 -2.43 -41.53 13.49
N LYS A 56 -1.41 -42.23 14.03
CA LYS A 56 -1.59 -43.13 15.14
C LYS A 56 -1.21 -42.46 16.46
N PRO A 57 -1.82 -42.87 17.60
CA PRO A 57 -1.51 -42.33 18.92
C PRO A 57 -0.03 -42.38 19.31
N GLU A 58 0.73 -43.36 18.79
CA GLU A 58 2.16 -43.52 19.04
C GLU A 58 3.02 -42.37 18.53
N TYR A 59 2.52 -41.60 17.54
CA TYR A 59 3.20 -40.41 16.98
C TYR A 59 2.79 -39.09 17.67
N LEU A 60 1.92 -39.16 18.68
CA LEU A 60 1.45 -37.96 19.37
C LEU A 60 2.52 -37.44 20.35
N VAL A 61 2.83 -36.13 20.24
CA VAL A 61 3.74 -35.40 21.14
C VAL A 61 3.07 -34.07 21.50
N ASN A 62 2.80 -33.84 22.77
CA ASN A 62 2.16 -32.61 23.26
C ASN A 62 0.90 -32.19 22.49
N GLY A 63 0.11 -33.16 22.02
CA GLY A 63 -1.11 -32.89 21.26
C GLY A 63 -0.92 -32.72 19.77
N LEU A 64 0.31 -32.83 19.23
CA LEU A 64 0.61 -32.79 17.80
C LEU A 64 1.05 -34.17 17.30
N TYR A 65 0.65 -34.53 16.10
CA TYR A 65 1.19 -35.67 15.38
C TYR A 65 2.54 -35.32 14.78
N CYS A 66 3.59 -36.01 15.22
CA CYS A 66 4.98 -35.79 14.79
C CYS A 66 5.49 -37.05 14.09
N ILE A 67 5.61 -37.01 12.79
CA ILE A 67 5.97 -38.11 11.92
C ILE A 67 7.23 -37.78 11.14
N LEU A 68 8.16 -38.73 11.06
CA LEU A 68 9.30 -38.66 10.16
C LEU A 68 9.26 -39.84 9.19
N LEU A 69 9.44 -39.55 7.91
CA LEU A 69 9.67 -40.53 6.85
C LEU A 69 11.15 -40.50 6.49
N PRO A 70 11.97 -41.45 7.07
CA PRO A 70 13.39 -41.47 6.79
C PRO A 70 13.69 -41.70 5.31
N ASP A 71 14.74 -41.06 4.81
CA ASP A 71 15.24 -41.25 3.44
C ASP A 71 14.14 -41.14 2.38
N PHE A 72 13.10 -40.32 2.60
CA PHE A 72 12.03 -40.09 1.63
C PHE A 72 12.60 -39.51 0.33
N PRO A 73 12.51 -40.24 -0.82
CA PRO A 73 13.34 -39.94 -1.98
C PRO A 73 12.74 -38.90 -2.93
N TYR A 74 11.48 -38.47 -2.71
CA TYR A 74 10.78 -37.59 -3.63
C TYR A 74 10.97 -36.14 -3.20
N THR A 75 11.50 -35.30 -4.08
CA THR A 75 11.72 -33.86 -3.90
C THR A 75 10.50 -33.05 -4.26
N ASP A 76 9.73 -33.56 -5.22
CA ASP A 76 8.53 -32.92 -5.75
C ASP A 76 7.34 -33.83 -5.55
N PHE A 77 6.36 -33.36 -4.79
CA PHE A 77 5.13 -34.10 -4.53
C PHE A 77 3.98 -33.18 -4.13
N GLU A 78 2.77 -33.69 -4.25
CA GLU A 78 1.57 -33.05 -3.72
C GLU A 78 1.06 -33.80 -2.49
N TYR A 79 0.31 -33.15 -1.62
CA TYR A 79 -0.29 -33.82 -0.48
C TYR A 79 -1.62 -33.21 -0.05
N LEU A 80 -2.37 -33.98 0.74
CA LEU A 80 -3.57 -33.53 1.43
C LEU A 80 -3.65 -34.24 2.79
N TYR A 81 -4.15 -33.56 3.78
CA TYR A 81 -4.67 -34.24 4.96
C TYR A 81 -6.01 -34.90 4.66
N TYR A 82 -6.38 -35.87 5.47
CA TYR A 82 -7.72 -36.42 5.48
C TYR A 82 -8.17 -36.63 6.91
N ALA A 83 -9.47 -36.47 7.16
CA ALA A 83 -10.11 -36.72 8.43
C ALA A 83 -11.57 -37.11 8.20
N ASP A 84 -12.04 -38.14 8.92
CA ASP A 84 -13.44 -38.57 8.92
C ASP A 84 -14.03 -38.69 7.49
N GLY A 85 -13.24 -39.25 6.55
CA GLY A 85 -13.62 -39.46 5.15
C GLY A 85 -13.52 -38.22 4.22
N LYS A 86 -13.11 -37.08 4.75
CA LYS A 86 -12.93 -35.83 3.96
C LYS A 86 -11.45 -35.53 3.74
N LYS A 87 -11.14 -35.00 2.56
CA LYS A 87 -9.81 -34.44 2.26
C LYS A 87 -9.77 -32.98 2.71
N ILE A 88 -8.64 -32.55 3.26
CA ILE A 88 -8.44 -31.22 3.86
C ILE A 88 -7.12 -30.67 3.36
N THR A 89 -7.11 -29.43 2.91
CA THR A 89 -5.91 -28.67 2.54
C THR A 89 -5.18 -28.25 3.82
N ASP A 90 -3.85 -28.36 3.83
CA ASP A 90 -3.02 -27.93 4.96
C ASP A 90 -3.00 -26.41 5.06
N ARG A 91 -3.32 -25.90 6.23
CA ARG A 91 -3.27 -24.45 6.52
C ARG A 91 -1.84 -23.91 6.56
N ASN A 92 -0.86 -24.77 6.88
CA ASN A 92 0.54 -24.43 6.95
C ASN A 92 1.29 -24.68 5.62
N ALA A 93 0.56 -25.02 4.55
CA ALA A 93 1.17 -25.27 3.25
C ALA A 93 1.86 -24.02 2.70
N VAL A 94 3.08 -24.18 2.26
CA VAL A 94 3.91 -23.11 1.66
C VAL A 94 3.67 -22.94 0.17
N LEU A 95 3.02 -23.91 -0.48
CA LEU A 95 2.60 -23.86 -1.88
C LEU A 95 1.28 -24.63 -2.05
N ILE A 96 0.41 -24.08 -2.90
CA ILE A 96 -0.93 -24.63 -3.17
C ILE A 96 -1.09 -24.84 -4.68
N ALA A 97 -1.55 -26.01 -5.09
CA ALA A 97 -1.91 -26.34 -6.47
C ALA A 97 -3.25 -25.71 -6.89
N SER A 98 -3.41 -24.42 -6.63
CA SER A 98 -4.59 -23.65 -7.01
C SER A 98 -4.59 -23.30 -8.51
N SER A 99 -5.69 -22.71 -9.00
CA SER A 99 -5.78 -22.28 -10.39
C SER A 99 -4.80 -21.16 -10.71
N HIS A 100 -4.12 -21.25 -11.85
CA HIS A 100 -3.34 -20.15 -12.41
C HIS A 100 -4.23 -19.06 -13.04
N ARG A 101 -5.55 -19.33 -13.18
CA ARG A 101 -6.53 -18.37 -13.69
C ARG A 101 -7.21 -17.67 -12.53
N PHE A 102 -6.99 -16.39 -12.41
CA PHE A 102 -7.65 -15.56 -11.40
C PHE A 102 -9.16 -15.48 -11.66
N GLY A 103 -9.96 -15.61 -10.60
CA GLY A 103 -11.42 -15.55 -10.68
C GLY A 103 -12.09 -16.82 -11.18
N ASP A 104 -11.38 -17.94 -11.25
CA ASP A 104 -11.95 -19.23 -11.64
C ASP A 104 -12.84 -19.80 -10.54
N ALA A 105 -14.14 -19.87 -10.79
CA ALA A 105 -15.15 -20.38 -9.85
C ALA A 105 -14.91 -21.84 -9.40
N VAL A 106 -14.06 -22.58 -10.10
CA VAL A 106 -13.70 -23.95 -9.74
C VAL A 106 -12.79 -24.01 -8.51
N SER A 107 -12.04 -22.95 -8.22
CA SER A 107 -11.10 -22.92 -7.09
C SER A 107 -11.79 -22.84 -5.71
N GLY A 108 -12.97 -22.23 -5.63
CA GLY A 108 -13.63 -21.93 -4.36
C GLY A 108 -14.38 -23.07 -3.65
N GLN A 109 -14.58 -24.23 -4.28
CA GLN A 109 -15.38 -25.34 -3.72
C GLN A 109 -14.64 -26.67 -3.63
N LYS A 110 -13.43 -26.77 -4.17
CA LYS A 110 -12.66 -28.04 -4.17
C LYS A 110 -11.51 -27.95 -3.17
N THR A 111 -11.33 -29.03 -2.41
CA THR A 111 -10.10 -29.26 -1.65
C THR A 111 -8.91 -29.20 -2.61
N VAL A 112 -8.01 -28.26 -2.40
CA VAL A 112 -6.85 -28.03 -3.25
C VAL A 112 -5.64 -28.73 -2.63
N ARG A 113 -4.84 -29.41 -3.46
CA ARG A 113 -3.63 -30.07 -2.99
C ARG A 113 -2.56 -29.05 -2.61
N CYS A 114 -1.81 -29.39 -1.58
CA CYS A 114 -0.58 -28.69 -1.21
C CYS A 114 0.56 -29.24 -2.06
N CYS A 115 1.52 -28.40 -2.42
CA CYS A 115 2.72 -28.78 -3.16
C CYS A 115 3.95 -28.67 -2.26
N HIS A 116 4.91 -29.55 -2.50
CA HIS A 116 6.25 -29.47 -1.92
C HIS A 116 7.28 -29.54 -3.02
N HIS A 117 8.23 -28.63 -3.01
CA HIS A 117 9.41 -28.59 -3.89
C HIS A 117 10.65 -28.37 -3.03
N GLU A 118 11.75 -29.02 -3.39
CA GLU A 118 13.02 -28.95 -2.65
C GLU A 118 14.05 -28.08 -3.37
N ASP A 119 13.64 -26.92 -3.88
CA ASP A 119 14.56 -26.00 -4.51
C ASP A 119 15.11 -25.00 -3.50
N VAL A 120 16.39 -24.77 -3.54
CA VAL A 120 17.05 -23.69 -2.79
C VAL A 120 17.21 -22.50 -3.72
N PHE A 121 16.52 -21.40 -3.40
CA PHE A 121 16.69 -20.15 -4.13
C PHE A 121 18.00 -19.48 -3.71
N ASP A 122 18.82 -19.12 -4.67
CA ASP A 122 20.06 -18.39 -4.41
C ASP A 122 19.81 -16.88 -4.31
N TRP A 123 19.78 -16.39 -3.09
CA TRP A 123 19.67 -14.96 -2.81
C TRP A 123 20.96 -14.17 -3.13
N GLU A 124 22.11 -14.86 -3.36
CA GLU A 124 23.42 -14.24 -3.56
C GLU A 124 23.77 -13.24 -2.43
N ASN A 125 23.99 -11.98 -2.78
CA ASN A 125 24.27 -10.89 -1.83
C ASN A 125 23.03 -9.98 -1.64
N ASP A 126 21.84 -10.54 -1.62
CA ASP A 126 20.62 -9.76 -1.41
C ASP A 126 20.62 -9.09 -0.04
N VAL A 127 20.34 -7.79 -0.01
CA VAL A 127 20.26 -6.98 1.20
C VAL A 127 19.08 -6.04 1.09
N SER A 128 18.20 -6.06 2.09
CA SER A 128 17.11 -5.09 2.20
C SER A 128 17.65 -3.65 2.25
N PRO A 129 17.02 -2.70 1.55
CA PRO A 129 17.41 -1.29 1.58
C PRO A 129 17.24 -0.62 2.95
N GLU A 130 16.39 -1.12 3.83
CA GLU A 130 16.10 -0.60 5.18
C GLU A 130 15.84 0.91 5.22
N ILE A 131 15.02 1.43 4.31
CA ILE A 131 14.73 2.86 4.16
C ILE A 131 13.90 3.37 5.36
N PRO A 132 14.36 4.37 6.13
CA PRO A 132 13.57 4.91 7.23
C PRO A 132 12.22 5.49 6.75
N PHE A 133 11.17 5.43 7.59
CA PHE A 133 9.84 5.93 7.20
C PHE A 133 9.84 7.41 6.79
N GLN A 134 10.63 8.27 7.41
CA GLN A 134 10.73 9.68 7.00
C GLN A 134 11.25 9.86 5.57
N ASP A 135 12.11 8.95 5.10
CA ASP A 135 12.68 8.97 3.76
C ASP A 135 11.89 8.13 2.76
N ALA A 136 10.93 7.33 3.25
CA ALA A 136 10.10 6.48 2.44
C ALA A 136 9.05 7.28 1.66
N ILE A 137 8.82 6.87 0.43
CA ILE A 137 7.72 7.29 -0.43
C ILE A 137 7.06 6.02 -0.93
N ILE A 138 5.90 5.73 -0.37
CA ILE A 138 5.20 4.46 -0.61
C ILE A 138 4.37 4.57 -1.90
N TYR A 139 4.48 3.56 -2.75
CA TYR A 139 3.69 3.41 -3.97
C TYR A 139 2.77 2.20 -3.84
N LYS A 140 1.48 2.46 -3.64
CA LYS A 140 0.49 1.42 -3.38
C LYS A 140 -0.07 0.84 -4.67
N ILE A 141 0.07 -0.47 -4.87
CA ILE A 141 -0.34 -1.19 -6.07
C ILE A 141 -1.29 -2.37 -5.74
N HIS A 142 -2.07 -2.78 -6.73
CA HIS A 142 -2.66 -4.13 -6.77
C HIS A 142 -1.83 -4.99 -7.71
N MET A 143 -1.27 -6.11 -7.24
CA MET A 143 -0.33 -6.94 -8.01
C MET A 143 -0.83 -7.26 -9.42
N ARG A 144 -2.09 -7.70 -9.54
CA ARG A 144 -2.69 -8.02 -10.83
C ARG A 144 -3.06 -6.76 -11.63
N GLY A 145 -3.76 -5.80 -11.01
CA GLY A 145 -4.28 -4.61 -11.69
C GLY A 145 -3.21 -3.70 -12.26
N PHE A 146 -2.04 -3.69 -11.66
CA PHE A 146 -0.92 -2.83 -12.05
C PHE A 146 -0.50 -3.04 -13.51
N THR A 147 -0.45 -4.29 -13.97
CA THR A 147 0.02 -4.60 -15.33
C THR A 147 -0.99 -5.36 -16.19
N ARG A 148 -2.21 -5.65 -15.68
CA ARG A 148 -3.18 -6.52 -16.37
C ARG A 148 -3.72 -5.93 -17.65
N HIS A 149 -3.91 -4.62 -17.72
CA HIS A 149 -4.44 -3.94 -18.89
C HIS A 149 -3.50 -4.08 -20.10
N ALA A 150 -4.07 -4.19 -21.30
CA ALA A 150 -3.30 -4.38 -22.53
C ALA A 150 -2.24 -3.28 -22.78
N SER A 151 -2.55 -2.04 -22.39
CA SER A 151 -1.67 -0.88 -22.54
C SER A 151 -0.43 -0.91 -21.63
N SER A 152 -0.32 -1.87 -20.71
CA SER A 152 0.87 -2.00 -19.85
C SER A 152 2.14 -2.33 -20.63
N ASN A 153 2.00 -2.92 -21.82
CA ASN A 153 3.09 -3.33 -22.71
C ASN A 153 4.13 -4.26 -22.04
N VAL A 154 3.69 -5.07 -21.06
CA VAL A 154 4.51 -6.14 -20.47
C VAL A 154 4.10 -7.50 -21.01
N MET A 155 5.02 -8.47 -20.98
CA MET A 155 4.73 -9.83 -21.44
C MET A 155 3.87 -10.58 -20.41
N ALA A 156 4.28 -10.57 -19.15
CA ALA A 156 3.67 -11.32 -18.07
C ALA A 156 2.61 -10.50 -17.32
N LYS A 157 1.51 -10.14 -17.99
CA LYS A 157 0.48 -9.23 -17.48
C LYS A 157 -0.20 -9.74 -16.20
N GLY A 158 -0.25 -8.90 -15.18
CA GLY A 158 -0.95 -9.17 -13.92
C GLY A 158 -0.25 -10.18 -13.01
N THR A 159 1.07 -10.30 -13.11
CA THR A 159 1.89 -11.25 -12.36
C THR A 159 3.10 -10.59 -11.70
N PHE A 160 3.77 -11.32 -10.79
CA PHE A 160 5.05 -10.91 -10.19
C PHE A 160 6.09 -10.55 -11.25
N ARG A 161 6.21 -11.37 -12.29
CA ARG A 161 7.10 -11.12 -13.41
C ARG A 161 6.73 -9.85 -14.19
N GLY A 162 5.42 -9.57 -14.35
CA GLY A 162 4.96 -8.35 -14.99
C GLY A 162 5.29 -7.09 -14.18
N LEU A 163 5.26 -7.16 -12.84
CA LEU A 163 5.75 -6.07 -12.00
C LEU A 163 7.26 -5.88 -12.15
N LYS A 164 8.04 -6.97 -12.21
CA LYS A 164 9.50 -6.93 -12.46
C LYS A 164 9.83 -6.16 -13.75
N GLU A 165 9.04 -6.33 -14.82
CA GLU A 165 9.20 -5.58 -16.09
C GLU A 165 8.95 -4.05 -15.93
N LYS A 166 8.30 -3.61 -14.85
CA LYS A 166 7.99 -2.19 -14.54
C LYS A 166 8.94 -1.53 -13.53
N ILE A 167 9.93 -2.22 -13.01
CA ILE A 167 10.86 -1.67 -12.01
C ILE A 167 11.53 -0.39 -12.51
N ALA A 168 11.94 -0.32 -13.77
CA ALA A 168 12.56 0.88 -14.34
C ALA A 168 11.61 2.11 -14.30
N TYR A 169 10.32 1.92 -14.55
CA TYR A 169 9.31 2.98 -14.40
C TYR A 169 9.17 3.43 -12.94
N ILE A 170 9.05 2.47 -12.02
CA ILE A 170 8.89 2.74 -10.58
C ILE A 170 10.11 3.50 -10.04
N LYS A 171 11.31 3.09 -10.42
CA LYS A 171 12.56 3.77 -10.10
C LYS A 171 12.59 5.21 -10.65
N ALA A 172 12.19 5.38 -11.91
CA ALA A 172 12.15 6.69 -12.57
C ALA A 172 11.08 7.62 -11.99
N LEU A 173 10.02 7.10 -11.38
CA LEU A 173 9.03 7.87 -10.63
C LEU A 173 9.65 8.47 -9.36
N GLY A 174 10.62 7.75 -8.76
CA GLY A 174 11.35 8.20 -7.58
C GLY A 174 10.80 7.70 -6.25
N VAL A 175 9.80 6.82 -6.25
CA VAL A 175 9.31 6.13 -5.03
C VAL A 175 10.38 5.19 -4.48
N THR A 176 10.23 4.78 -3.23
CA THR A 176 11.23 3.96 -2.52
C THR A 176 10.68 2.62 -2.07
N THR A 177 9.39 2.55 -1.81
CA THR A 177 8.75 1.40 -1.18
C THR A 177 7.47 1.08 -1.95
N ILE A 178 7.31 -0.17 -2.37
CA ILE A 178 6.08 -0.66 -3.01
C ILE A 178 5.24 -1.31 -1.92
N GLU A 179 4.00 -0.85 -1.73
CA GLU A 179 2.99 -1.52 -0.91
C GLU A 179 2.02 -2.26 -1.83
N THR A 180 1.91 -3.58 -1.68
CA THR A 180 0.99 -4.39 -2.47
C THR A 180 -0.16 -4.93 -1.64
N MET A 181 -1.37 -4.91 -2.20
CA MET A 181 -2.51 -5.63 -1.66
C MET A 181 -2.20 -7.13 -1.54
N PRO A 182 -3.03 -7.95 -0.85
CA PRO A 182 -2.70 -9.33 -0.52
C PRO A 182 -2.10 -10.14 -1.66
N ILE A 183 -0.96 -10.77 -1.39
CA ILE A 183 -0.22 -11.63 -2.34
C ILE A 183 -0.09 -13.08 -1.87
N PHE A 184 -0.64 -13.40 -0.70
CA PHE A 184 -0.79 -14.80 -0.25
C PHE A 184 -1.95 -15.49 -0.97
N GLU A 185 -2.03 -16.82 -0.90
CA GLU A 185 -3.08 -17.58 -1.58
C GLU A 185 -4.41 -17.43 -0.86
N PHE A 186 -5.37 -16.80 -1.51
CA PHE A 186 -6.75 -16.60 -1.04
C PHE A 186 -7.76 -17.09 -2.09
N ASN A 187 -9.02 -17.27 -1.69
CA ASN A 187 -10.07 -17.65 -2.60
C ASN A 187 -10.46 -16.50 -3.53
N ASP A 188 -10.33 -16.70 -4.84
CA ASP A 188 -10.62 -15.72 -5.88
C ASP A 188 -12.11 -15.42 -6.06
N VAL A 189 -13.00 -16.19 -5.42
CA VAL A 189 -14.45 -16.09 -5.60
C VAL A 189 -15.14 -15.96 -4.25
N ILE A 190 -15.95 -14.93 -4.12
CA ILE A 190 -16.85 -14.72 -2.99
C ILE A 190 -18.21 -15.28 -3.35
N TYR A 191 -18.74 -16.19 -2.56
CA TYR A 191 -20.08 -16.71 -2.69
C TYR A 191 -21.04 -15.96 -1.78
N ASN A 192 -22.23 -15.65 -2.30
CA ASN A 192 -23.26 -15.04 -1.49
C ASN A 192 -23.74 -16.04 -0.43
N PRO A 193 -23.69 -15.70 0.88
CA PRO A 193 -24.12 -16.61 1.93
C PRO A 193 -25.53 -17.16 1.78
N LEU A 194 -26.43 -16.42 1.12
CA LEU A 194 -27.79 -16.87 0.85
C LEU A 194 -27.87 -18.11 -0.06
N TYR A 195 -26.83 -18.35 -0.87
CA TYR A 195 -26.76 -19.50 -1.78
C TYR A 195 -25.83 -20.61 -1.28
N THR A 196 -25.15 -20.39 -0.15
CA THR A 196 -24.21 -21.37 0.39
C THR A 196 -24.95 -22.53 1.06
N GLY A 197 -24.74 -23.74 0.55
CA GLY A 197 -25.39 -24.96 1.08
C GLY A 197 -26.81 -25.24 0.58
N LEU A 198 -27.28 -24.48 -0.38
CA LEU A 198 -28.57 -24.75 -1.06
C LEU A 198 -28.40 -25.79 -2.19
N ASP A 199 -29.44 -26.64 -2.35
CA ASP A 199 -29.53 -27.52 -3.52
C ASP A 199 -29.62 -26.65 -4.80
N ASP A 200 -28.84 -26.98 -5.83
CA ASP A 200 -28.83 -26.29 -7.13
C ASP A 200 -30.23 -26.12 -7.76
N LYS A 201 -31.19 -26.97 -7.36
CA LYS A 201 -32.60 -26.89 -7.79
C LYS A 201 -33.36 -25.72 -7.16
N LEU A 202 -32.91 -25.20 -6.02
CA LEU A 202 -33.56 -24.08 -5.30
C LEU A 202 -32.97 -22.71 -5.71
N VAL A 203 -31.79 -22.70 -6.31
CA VAL A 203 -31.10 -21.46 -6.74
C VAL A 203 -31.92 -20.63 -7.72
N PRO A 204 -32.61 -21.21 -8.77
CA PRO A 204 -33.41 -20.43 -9.70
C PRO A 204 -34.57 -19.64 -9.04
N TYR A 205 -35.11 -20.12 -7.92
CA TYR A 205 -36.19 -19.43 -7.19
C TYR A 205 -35.71 -18.21 -6.37
N LEU A 206 -34.39 -18.08 -6.16
CA LEU A 206 -33.80 -16.95 -5.47
C LEU A 206 -33.33 -15.85 -6.43
N ASP A 207 -33.07 -16.20 -7.69
CA ASP A 207 -32.58 -15.25 -8.71
C ASP A 207 -33.64 -14.22 -9.14
N ASP A 208 -34.92 -14.41 -8.78
CA ASP A 208 -35.99 -13.44 -9.04
C ASP A 208 -35.94 -12.20 -8.11
N LYS A 209 -35.10 -12.19 -7.09
CA LYS A 209 -34.87 -10.99 -6.26
C LYS A 209 -33.88 -10.06 -6.95
N LYS A 210 -34.37 -8.90 -7.41
CA LYS A 210 -33.52 -7.83 -7.98
C LYS A 210 -32.33 -7.56 -7.05
N GLY A 211 -31.09 -7.65 -7.57
CA GLY A 211 -29.85 -7.41 -6.85
C GLY A 211 -29.23 -8.62 -6.15
N ALA A 212 -29.78 -9.83 -6.27
CA ALA A 212 -29.19 -11.04 -5.73
C ALA A 212 -28.07 -11.56 -6.65
N TRP A 213 -26.83 -11.54 -6.17
CA TRP A 213 -25.69 -12.13 -6.86
C TRP A 213 -25.34 -13.50 -6.29
N LYS A 214 -24.97 -14.47 -7.14
CA LYS A 214 -24.58 -15.83 -6.72
C LYS A 214 -23.11 -15.89 -6.28
N SER A 215 -22.24 -15.28 -7.07
CA SER A 215 -20.81 -15.19 -6.78
C SER A 215 -20.22 -13.93 -7.39
N LYS A 216 -19.12 -13.46 -6.81
CA LYS A 216 -18.32 -12.33 -7.29
C LYS A 216 -16.85 -12.70 -7.28
N VAL A 217 -16.06 -12.05 -8.10
CA VAL A 217 -14.60 -12.14 -8.01
C VAL A 217 -14.14 -11.47 -6.72
N ASN A 218 -13.26 -12.11 -5.97
CA ASN A 218 -12.55 -11.54 -4.84
C ASN A 218 -11.27 -10.86 -5.36
N TYR A 219 -11.41 -9.65 -5.88
CA TYR A 219 -10.29 -8.98 -6.53
C TYR A 219 -9.23 -8.50 -5.54
N TRP A 220 -9.65 -7.98 -4.39
CA TRP A 220 -8.70 -7.42 -3.41
C TRP A 220 -7.98 -8.45 -2.55
N GLY A 221 -8.64 -9.55 -2.20
CA GLY A 221 -8.05 -10.61 -1.40
C GLY A 221 -8.01 -10.39 0.11
N TYR A 222 -8.71 -9.38 0.67
CA TYR A 222 -8.80 -9.18 2.12
C TYR A 222 -9.77 -10.18 2.76
N THR A 223 -9.36 -11.42 2.82
CA THR A 223 -10.13 -12.55 3.34
C THR A 223 -9.19 -13.58 3.95
N ASP A 224 -9.74 -14.62 4.58
CA ASP A 224 -8.97 -15.79 5.01
C ASP A 224 -8.33 -16.51 3.83
N GLY A 225 -7.19 -17.17 4.08
CA GLY A 225 -6.44 -17.87 3.04
C GLY A 225 -5.33 -18.78 3.59
N TYR A 226 -4.47 -19.20 2.66
CA TYR A 226 -3.27 -19.98 2.96
C TYR A 226 -2.08 -19.02 3.08
N TYR A 227 -1.90 -18.52 4.28
CA TYR A 227 -1.02 -17.38 4.58
C TYR A 227 0.47 -17.63 4.32
N PHE A 228 0.93 -18.87 4.23
CA PHE A 228 2.33 -19.20 3.93
C PHE A 228 2.59 -19.35 2.42
N ALA A 229 1.55 -19.47 1.60
CA ALA A 229 1.68 -19.70 0.17
C ALA A 229 1.50 -18.40 -0.64
N PRO A 230 2.40 -18.06 -1.57
CA PRO A 230 2.19 -16.96 -2.51
C PRO A 230 1.04 -17.28 -3.47
N LYS A 231 0.34 -16.22 -3.90
CA LYS A 231 -0.82 -16.33 -4.80
C LYS A 231 -0.43 -16.96 -6.14
N ARG A 232 -0.95 -18.17 -6.40
CA ARG A 232 -0.65 -18.92 -7.63
C ARG A 232 -1.06 -18.17 -8.89
N ALA A 233 -2.20 -17.49 -8.88
CA ALA A 233 -2.70 -16.73 -10.01
C ALA A 233 -1.93 -15.44 -10.30
N TYR A 234 -0.96 -15.06 -9.45
CA TYR A 234 -0.04 -13.95 -9.68
C TYR A 234 1.31 -14.40 -10.22
N ALA A 235 1.52 -15.69 -10.47
CA ALA A 235 2.66 -16.19 -11.19
C ALA A 235 2.38 -16.34 -12.68
N TYR A 236 3.38 -16.10 -13.51
CA TYR A 236 3.36 -16.35 -14.95
C TYR A 236 3.61 -17.82 -15.26
N GLY A 237 4.59 -18.43 -14.58
CA GLY A 237 4.91 -19.85 -14.65
C GLY A 237 4.20 -20.69 -13.57
N ASP A 238 4.76 -21.83 -13.22
CA ASP A 238 4.18 -22.78 -12.25
C ASP A 238 4.70 -22.59 -10.82
N ARG A 239 5.68 -21.71 -10.62
CA ARG A 239 6.41 -21.51 -9.37
C ARG A 239 6.22 -20.07 -8.85
N PRO A 240 5.11 -19.78 -8.16
CA PRO A 240 4.83 -18.45 -7.60
C PRO A 240 5.87 -18.03 -6.55
N ASP A 241 6.41 -18.98 -5.82
CA ASP A 241 7.45 -18.78 -4.82
C ASP A 241 8.75 -18.26 -5.44
N LEU A 242 9.23 -18.89 -6.51
CA LEU A 242 10.45 -18.47 -7.20
C LEU A 242 10.27 -17.11 -7.89
N GLU A 243 9.12 -16.90 -8.55
CA GLU A 243 8.86 -15.61 -9.22
C GLU A 243 8.78 -14.45 -8.23
N LEU A 244 8.21 -14.67 -7.04
CA LEU A 244 8.17 -13.65 -5.98
C LEU A 244 9.57 -13.36 -5.43
N LYS A 245 10.40 -14.41 -5.16
CA LYS A 245 11.78 -14.24 -4.73
C LYS A 245 12.62 -13.48 -5.77
N GLU A 246 12.45 -13.80 -7.05
CA GLU A 246 13.10 -13.06 -8.13
C GLU A 246 12.65 -11.60 -8.22
N LEU A 247 11.39 -11.31 -7.93
CA LEU A 247 10.87 -9.95 -7.89
C LEU A 247 11.52 -9.17 -6.74
N VAL A 248 11.51 -9.70 -5.51
CA VAL A 248 12.09 -9.04 -4.34
C VAL A 248 13.58 -8.77 -4.56
N LYS A 249 14.35 -9.78 -4.97
CA LYS A 249 15.77 -9.62 -5.29
C LYS A 249 16.02 -8.52 -6.33
N ALA A 250 15.19 -8.44 -7.38
CA ALA A 250 15.30 -7.39 -8.39
C ALA A 250 14.93 -5.99 -7.86
N LEU A 251 13.98 -5.89 -6.93
CA LEU A 251 13.62 -4.63 -6.28
C LEU A 251 14.77 -4.14 -5.38
N HIS A 252 15.33 -5.02 -4.54
CA HIS A 252 16.46 -4.67 -3.66
C HIS A 252 17.69 -4.20 -4.46
N ALA A 253 18.00 -4.85 -5.60
CA ALA A 253 19.07 -4.42 -6.48
C ALA A 253 18.89 -2.97 -6.98
N GLU A 254 17.65 -2.49 -7.07
CA GLU A 254 17.30 -1.13 -7.45
C GLU A 254 17.02 -0.21 -6.24
N GLN A 255 17.33 -0.66 -5.03
CA GLN A 255 17.08 0.08 -3.78
C GLN A 255 15.58 0.41 -3.61
N LEU A 256 14.72 -0.57 -3.86
CA LEU A 256 13.28 -0.51 -3.67
C LEU A 256 12.86 -1.59 -2.66
N GLU A 257 11.98 -1.24 -1.75
CA GLU A 257 11.40 -2.15 -0.76
C GLU A 257 10.06 -2.73 -1.24
N LEU A 258 9.70 -3.92 -0.74
CA LEU A 258 8.38 -4.53 -0.93
C LEU A 258 7.69 -4.76 0.41
N VAL A 259 6.55 -4.11 0.59
CA VAL A 259 5.62 -4.28 1.72
C VAL A 259 4.37 -4.98 1.21
N ALA A 260 3.84 -5.94 1.95
CA ALA A 260 2.63 -6.66 1.58
C ALA A 260 1.51 -6.49 2.62
N ASP A 261 0.27 -6.37 2.12
CA ASP A 261 -0.92 -6.30 2.97
C ASP A 261 -1.35 -7.70 3.40
N PHE A 262 -1.64 -7.87 4.68
CA PHE A 262 -2.21 -9.08 5.26
C PHE A 262 -3.45 -8.75 6.07
N TYR A 263 -4.53 -9.46 5.78
CA TYR A 263 -5.76 -9.38 6.56
C TYR A 263 -5.98 -10.67 7.35
N PHE A 264 -6.18 -10.55 8.66
CA PHE A 264 -6.42 -11.68 9.54
C PHE A 264 -7.81 -11.57 10.18
N PRO A 265 -8.75 -12.49 9.81
CA PRO A 265 -10.03 -12.59 10.50
C PRO A 265 -9.86 -12.90 12.00
N PRO A 266 -10.90 -12.64 12.82
CA PRO A 266 -10.81 -12.80 14.28
C PRO A 266 -10.47 -14.20 14.77
N GLU A 267 -10.69 -15.22 13.96
CA GLU A 267 -10.46 -16.64 14.28
C GLU A 267 -8.99 -17.04 14.21
N ILE A 268 -8.14 -16.20 13.61
CA ILE A 268 -6.71 -16.49 13.45
C ILE A 268 -5.98 -16.30 14.78
N PRO A 269 -5.29 -17.33 15.30
CA PRO A 269 -4.54 -17.21 16.54
C PRO A 269 -3.36 -16.21 16.41
N GLN A 270 -3.10 -15.45 17.45
CA GLN A 270 -2.03 -14.44 17.46
C GLN A 270 -0.64 -15.02 17.19
N TRP A 271 -0.33 -16.21 17.73
CA TRP A 271 0.94 -16.89 17.47
C TRP A 271 1.12 -17.23 15.99
N PHE A 272 0.03 -17.56 15.29
CA PHE A 272 0.06 -17.88 13.86
C PHE A 272 0.37 -16.63 13.02
N ILE A 273 -0.20 -15.48 13.38
CA ILE A 273 0.10 -14.18 12.74
C ILE A 273 1.60 -13.86 12.83
N LEU A 274 2.19 -14.05 14.02
CA LEU A 274 3.63 -13.84 14.23
C LEU A 274 4.47 -14.78 13.35
N GLU A 275 4.12 -16.07 13.29
CA GLU A 275 4.84 -17.05 12.46
C GLU A 275 4.72 -16.73 10.96
N VAL A 276 3.57 -16.25 10.49
CA VAL A 276 3.38 -15.77 9.11
C VAL A 276 4.35 -14.63 8.81
N CYS A 277 4.39 -13.59 9.65
CA CYS A 277 5.29 -12.45 9.42
C CYS A 277 6.77 -12.87 9.43
N ARG A 278 7.18 -13.71 10.37
CA ARG A 278 8.54 -14.27 10.43
C ARG A 278 8.88 -15.09 9.18
N TYR A 279 7.92 -15.91 8.72
CA TYR A 279 8.12 -16.73 7.53
C TYR A 279 8.34 -15.90 6.29
N TRP A 280 7.48 -14.91 6.02
CA TRP A 280 7.60 -14.06 4.84
C TRP A 280 8.84 -13.16 4.89
N GLY A 281 9.22 -12.65 6.05
CA GLY A 281 10.47 -11.91 6.23
C GLY A 281 11.70 -12.78 5.94
N ARG A 282 11.72 -14.03 6.43
CA ARG A 282 12.85 -14.93 6.24
C ARG A 282 12.89 -15.58 4.85
N GLU A 283 11.73 -16.01 4.34
CA GLU A 283 11.66 -16.81 3.11
C GLU A 283 11.61 -15.97 1.85
N TYR A 284 10.92 -14.83 1.91
CA TYR A 284 10.73 -13.94 0.76
C TYR A 284 11.44 -12.60 0.91
N HIS A 285 12.19 -12.38 1.98
CA HIS A 285 12.87 -11.11 2.28
C HIS A 285 11.96 -9.88 2.16
N LEU A 286 10.69 -10.01 2.56
CA LEU A 286 9.78 -8.86 2.56
C LEU A 286 10.26 -7.80 3.56
N ASP A 287 10.29 -6.54 3.13
CA ASP A 287 10.73 -5.39 3.91
C ASP A 287 9.68 -4.89 4.90
N GLY A 288 8.42 -5.32 4.73
CA GLY A 288 7.36 -4.90 5.62
C GLY A 288 6.02 -5.57 5.40
N PHE A 289 5.14 -5.30 6.37
CA PHE A 289 3.77 -5.80 6.43
C PHE A 289 2.82 -4.68 6.78
N LYS A 290 1.73 -4.53 6.02
CA LYS A 290 0.56 -3.81 6.48
C LYS A 290 -0.43 -4.82 7.03
N LEU A 291 -0.70 -4.74 8.32
CA LEU A 291 -1.48 -5.72 9.06
C LEU A 291 -2.86 -5.18 9.40
N MET A 292 -3.88 -5.92 9.00
CA MET A 292 -5.28 -5.59 9.22
C MET A 292 -5.99 -6.74 9.92
N GLY A 293 -6.89 -6.42 10.83
CA GLY A 293 -7.66 -7.38 11.61
C GLY A 293 -7.94 -6.90 13.02
N CYS A 294 -8.86 -7.58 13.72
CA CYS A 294 -9.33 -7.13 15.03
C CYS A 294 -8.44 -7.57 16.21
N HIS A 295 -7.68 -8.65 16.07
CA HIS A 295 -6.94 -9.28 17.17
C HIS A 295 -5.44 -9.43 16.88
N LEU A 296 -4.85 -8.38 16.28
CA LEU A 296 -3.43 -8.40 15.95
C LEU A 296 -2.56 -8.41 17.22
N PRO A 297 -1.50 -9.23 17.27
CA PRO A 297 -0.57 -9.27 18.39
C PRO A 297 0.45 -8.12 18.30
N VAL A 298 -0.01 -6.87 18.29
CA VAL A 298 0.80 -5.68 17.97
C VAL A 298 2.07 -5.63 18.83
N GLN A 299 1.94 -5.84 20.15
CA GLN A 299 3.09 -5.80 21.06
C GLN A 299 4.12 -6.90 20.77
N LEU A 300 3.66 -8.12 20.42
CA LEU A 300 4.57 -9.22 20.08
C LEU A 300 5.30 -8.94 18.77
N LEU A 301 4.61 -8.40 17.77
CA LEU A 301 5.19 -8.07 16.47
C LEU A 301 6.26 -6.97 16.59
N ILE A 302 5.96 -5.90 17.34
CA ILE A 302 6.88 -4.77 17.52
C ILE A 302 8.16 -5.17 18.26
N THR A 303 8.06 -6.09 19.23
CA THR A 303 9.18 -6.51 20.07
C THR A 303 9.91 -7.75 19.56
N ASP A 304 9.44 -8.32 18.45
CA ASP A 304 10.04 -9.51 17.89
C ASP A 304 11.44 -9.24 17.29
N PRO A 305 12.49 -9.97 17.71
CA PRO A 305 13.84 -9.72 17.23
C PRO A 305 14.04 -10.00 15.73
N TYR A 306 13.21 -10.87 15.13
CA TYR A 306 13.27 -11.17 13.69
C TYR A 306 12.60 -10.10 12.84
N LEU A 307 11.70 -9.28 13.44
CA LEU A 307 10.95 -8.23 12.75
C LEU A 307 11.49 -6.82 13.05
N LYS A 308 12.61 -6.70 13.78
CA LYS A 308 13.17 -5.42 14.23
C LYS A 308 13.51 -4.46 13.08
N HIS A 309 13.89 -4.97 11.92
CA HIS A 309 14.21 -4.21 10.72
C HIS A 309 13.11 -4.24 9.66
N THR A 310 11.95 -4.82 10.00
CA THR A 310 10.80 -4.98 9.10
C THR A 310 9.77 -3.89 9.37
N LYS A 311 9.31 -3.18 8.35
CA LYS A 311 8.26 -2.18 8.46
C LYS A 311 6.93 -2.80 8.88
N LEU A 312 6.34 -2.30 9.96
CA LEU A 312 5.04 -2.74 10.47
C LEU A 312 4.04 -1.58 10.36
N ILE A 313 3.05 -1.72 9.49
CA ILE A 313 2.04 -0.69 9.22
C ILE A 313 0.69 -1.16 9.76
N PHE A 314 0.03 -0.33 10.57
CA PHE A 314 -1.25 -0.60 11.19
C PHE A 314 -2.27 0.48 10.83
N GLU A 315 -3.56 0.14 10.82
CA GLU A 315 -4.64 1.14 10.71
C GLU A 315 -4.79 1.96 12.02
N SER A 316 -4.54 1.30 13.15
CA SER A 316 -4.53 1.94 14.48
C SER A 316 -3.69 1.11 15.45
N LEU A 317 -3.04 1.76 16.41
CA LEU A 317 -2.33 1.08 17.48
C LEU A 317 -3.28 0.84 18.65
N GLN A 318 -3.44 -0.41 19.03
CA GLN A 318 -4.26 -0.84 20.18
C GLN A 318 -3.42 -1.04 21.45
N CYS A 319 -2.17 -0.60 21.45
CA CYS A 319 -1.25 -0.71 22.58
C CYS A 319 -0.49 0.59 22.79
N ASP A 320 0.00 0.80 24.00
CA ASP A 320 0.88 1.92 24.32
C ASP A 320 2.29 1.65 23.78
N VAL A 321 2.59 2.24 22.62
CA VAL A 321 3.90 2.17 21.97
C VAL A 321 4.94 3.01 22.69
N THR A 322 4.49 4.01 23.49
CA THR A 322 5.38 4.98 24.17
C THR A 322 6.26 4.33 25.24
N ALA A 323 5.89 3.16 25.74
CA ALA A 323 6.68 2.42 26.73
C ALA A 323 8.03 1.89 26.19
N ASN A 324 8.21 1.82 24.85
CA ASN A 324 9.39 1.26 24.18
C ASN A 324 9.94 2.18 23.08
N LYS A 325 10.22 3.43 23.39
CA LYS A 325 10.57 4.51 22.44
C LYS A 325 11.67 4.17 21.41
N ASP A 326 12.64 3.36 21.78
CA ASP A 326 13.75 2.97 20.89
C ASP A 326 13.41 1.79 19.95
N CYS A 327 12.28 1.12 20.17
CA CYS A 327 11.91 -0.08 19.43
C CYS A 327 10.87 0.17 18.31
N CYS A 328 10.36 1.39 18.14
CA CYS A 328 9.17 1.64 17.30
C CYS A 328 9.42 2.43 16.03
N LYS A 329 10.68 2.71 15.67
CA LYS A 329 11.04 3.43 14.42
C LYS A 329 10.63 2.68 13.14
N HIS A 330 10.42 1.37 13.22
CA HIS A 330 9.94 0.52 12.13
C HIS A 330 8.40 0.37 12.12
N VAL A 331 7.70 1.09 13.02
CA VAL A 331 6.23 1.04 13.16
C VAL A 331 5.60 2.28 12.56
N ALA A 332 4.52 2.12 11.82
CA ALA A 332 3.74 3.23 11.27
C ALA A 332 2.24 3.03 11.43
N VAL A 333 1.50 4.15 11.45
CA VAL A 333 0.04 4.19 11.51
C VAL A 333 -0.51 5.04 10.38
N ILE A 334 -1.60 4.61 9.77
CA ILE A 334 -2.29 5.39 8.74
C ILE A 334 -2.99 6.58 9.39
N SER A 335 -2.73 7.77 8.88
CA SER A 335 -3.37 9.01 9.36
C SER A 335 -4.84 9.08 8.93
N GLY A 336 -5.74 8.66 9.81
CA GLY A 336 -7.17 8.60 9.52
C GLY A 336 -7.84 9.96 9.20
N GLY A 337 -7.18 11.08 9.50
CA GLY A 337 -7.73 12.43 9.27
C GLY A 337 -7.15 13.17 8.07
N PHE A 338 -5.95 12.81 7.59
CA PHE A 338 -5.27 13.55 6.53
C PHE A 338 -6.10 13.61 5.25
N LEU A 339 -6.54 12.48 4.72
CA LEU A 339 -7.34 12.38 3.50
C LEU A 339 -8.57 13.29 3.55
N TYR A 340 -9.33 13.22 4.64
CA TYR A 340 -10.59 13.95 4.80
C TYR A 340 -10.38 15.46 4.92
N ASP A 341 -9.43 15.89 5.75
CA ASP A 341 -9.16 17.30 5.99
C ASP A 341 -8.58 17.96 4.74
N ILE A 342 -7.66 17.28 4.03
CA ILE A 342 -7.07 17.79 2.80
C ILE A 342 -8.11 17.88 1.67
N ARG A 343 -8.97 16.89 1.48
CA ARG A 343 -10.03 16.92 0.46
C ARG A 343 -11.05 18.04 0.73
N ARG A 344 -11.44 18.23 1.98
CA ARG A 344 -12.32 19.33 2.38
C ARG A 344 -11.68 20.70 2.12
N TYR A 345 -10.41 20.85 2.42
CA TYR A 345 -9.66 22.07 2.13
C TYR A 345 -9.56 22.32 0.62
N LEU A 346 -9.23 21.31 -0.19
CA LEU A 346 -9.19 21.41 -1.65
C LEU A 346 -10.53 21.83 -2.26
N LYS A 347 -11.62 21.33 -1.71
CA LYS A 347 -12.97 21.71 -2.10
C LYS A 347 -13.27 23.17 -1.74
N GLY A 348 -12.64 23.70 -0.69
CA GLY A 348 -12.82 25.07 -0.17
C GLY A 348 -13.89 25.14 0.91
N ASP A 349 -14.05 24.08 1.71
CA ASP A 349 -14.90 24.09 2.89
C ASP A 349 -14.39 25.13 3.91
N GLU A 350 -15.29 25.61 4.76
CA GLU A 350 -14.96 26.55 5.83
C GLU A 350 -14.21 25.85 6.97
N ASP A 351 -13.49 26.66 7.76
CA ASP A 351 -12.79 26.25 8.97
C ASP A 351 -11.73 25.12 8.78
N MET A 352 -11.10 25.08 7.60
CA MET A 352 -10.12 24.04 7.28
C MET A 352 -8.66 24.46 7.45
N ILE A 353 -8.35 25.74 7.68
CA ILE A 353 -6.97 26.21 7.80
C ILE A 353 -6.23 25.52 8.97
N ARG A 354 -6.81 25.56 10.18
CA ARG A 354 -6.20 24.95 11.39
C ARG A 354 -6.02 23.43 11.24
N PRO A 355 -7.05 22.65 10.83
CA PRO A 355 -6.88 21.22 10.56
C PRO A 355 -5.75 20.93 9.58
N VAL A 356 -5.69 21.63 8.45
CA VAL A 356 -4.66 21.40 7.43
C VAL A 356 -3.26 21.77 7.94
N MET A 357 -3.09 22.91 8.62
CA MET A 357 -1.83 23.28 9.26
C MET A 357 -1.34 22.19 10.22
N GLN A 358 -2.25 21.59 10.99
CA GLN A 358 -1.95 20.45 11.86
C GLN A 358 -1.50 19.24 11.04
N ARG A 359 -2.28 18.82 10.00
CA ARG A 359 -1.96 17.67 9.16
C ARG A 359 -0.63 17.79 8.43
N LEU A 360 -0.29 18.98 7.96
CA LEU A 360 1.00 19.21 7.28
C LEU A 360 2.20 19.01 8.23
N ARG A 361 2.02 19.25 9.52
CA ARG A 361 3.06 19.18 10.55
C ARG A 361 3.08 17.86 11.33
N ASP A 362 1.95 17.14 11.38
CA ASP A 362 1.82 15.90 12.16
C ASP A 362 2.92 14.89 11.79
N ASN A 363 3.74 14.53 12.79
CA ASN A 363 4.74 13.49 12.70
C ASN A 363 5.20 13.09 14.11
N PRO A 364 4.54 12.15 14.79
CA PRO A 364 4.90 11.72 16.15
C PRO A 364 6.34 11.24 16.24
N SER A 365 6.95 11.38 17.43
CA SER A 365 8.34 10.93 17.69
C SER A 365 8.44 9.43 17.92
N ASP A 366 7.33 8.79 18.29
CA ASP A 366 7.32 7.42 18.81
C ASP A 366 7.01 6.36 17.72
N TYR A 367 6.35 6.76 16.65
CA TYR A 367 6.04 5.94 15.46
C TYR A 367 5.85 6.86 14.26
N ALA A 368 5.92 6.31 13.06
CA ALA A 368 5.68 7.07 11.84
C ALA A 368 4.18 7.22 11.55
N LEU A 369 3.78 8.35 10.95
CA LEU A 369 2.49 8.51 10.32
C LEU A 369 2.60 8.29 8.82
N ILE A 370 1.55 7.71 8.24
CA ILE A 370 1.40 7.53 6.80
C ILE A 370 0.22 8.37 6.32
N ASN A 371 0.47 9.25 5.36
CA ASN A 371 -0.52 10.11 4.72
C ASN A 371 -0.91 9.57 3.36
N GLU A 372 -2.21 9.49 3.08
CA GLU A 372 -2.76 9.19 1.76
C GLU A 372 -3.81 10.23 1.36
N ILE A 373 -3.92 10.53 0.07
CA ILE A 373 -4.92 11.44 -0.50
C ILE A 373 -6.00 10.68 -1.28
N SER A 374 -5.72 9.44 -1.61
CA SER A 374 -6.58 8.48 -2.31
C SER A 374 -6.25 7.07 -1.86
N SER A 375 -7.20 6.16 -1.96
CA SER A 375 -7.00 4.76 -1.60
C SER A 375 -7.89 3.85 -2.43
N TYR A 376 -7.64 2.54 -2.41
CA TYR A 376 -8.52 1.56 -3.06
C TYR A 376 -9.92 1.53 -2.44
N GLN A 377 -10.04 1.82 -1.13
CA GLN A 377 -11.32 1.95 -0.41
C GLN A 377 -11.84 3.40 -0.49
N GLY A 378 -11.90 3.96 -1.68
CA GLY A 378 -12.30 5.34 -1.89
C GLY A 378 -12.12 5.74 -3.35
N PHE A 379 -12.23 7.02 -3.63
CA PHE A 379 -11.94 7.54 -4.95
C PHE A 379 -10.45 7.60 -5.22
N THR A 380 -10.04 7.30 -6.47
CA THR A 380 -8.73 7.68 -7.02
C THR A 380 -8.59 9.20 -6.97
N LEU A 381 -7.39 9.73 -7.16
CA LEU A 381 -7.18 11.17 -7.22
C LEU A 381 -8.01 11.80 -8.35
N ALA A 382 -8.02 11.19 -9.55
CA ALA A 382 -8.81 11.66 -10.69
C ALA A 382 -10.31 11.64 -10.41
N ASP A 383 -10.81 10.61 -9.72
CA ASP A 383 -12.22 10.51 -9.37
C ASP A 383 -12.61 11.49 -8.27
N SER A 384 -11.73 11.78 -7.31
CA SER A 384 -11.98 12.75 -6.24
C SER A 384 -12.21 14.18 -6.73
N VAL A 385 -11.73 14.52 -7.93
CA VAL A 385 -11.95 15.81 -8.59
C VAL A 385 -12.96 15.75 -9.74
N SER A 386 -13.59 14.58 -9.95
CA SER A 386 -14.49 14.34 -11.09
C SER A 386 -15.89 13.86 -10.70
N TYR A 387 -16.06 13.37 -9.47
CA TYR A 387 -17.33 12.80 -9.01
C TYR A 387 -17.69 13.36 -7.64
N ASP A 388 -18.95 13.76 -7.47
CA ASP A 388 -19.52 14.10 -6.16
C ASP A 388 -20.12 12.87 -5.48
N ARG A 389 -20.56 11.89 -6.27
CA ARG A 389 -21.23 10.67 -5.80
C ARG A 389 -20.51 9.43 -6.28
N LYS A 390 -20.61 8.35 -5.50
CA LYS A 390 -20.11 7.03 -5.90
C LYS A 390 -20.96 6.44 -7.04
N HIS A 391 -20.32 5.66 -7.89
CA HIS A 391 -20.90 4.93 -9.02
C HIS A 391 -20.47 3.46 -8.97
N ASN A 392 -21.03 2.72 -7.99
CA ASN A 392 -20.68 1.32 -7.70
C ASN A 392 -21.69 0.32 -8.32
N GLU A 393 -22.53 0.75 -9.26
CA GLU A 393 -23.60 -0.07 -9.86
C GLU A 393 -23.03 -1.37 -10.45
N LEU A 394 -21.81 -1.36 -11.01
CA LEU A 394 -21.14 -2.52 -11.56
C LEU A 394 -20.79 -3.58 -10.50
N ASN A 395 -20.79 -3.22 -9.21
CA ASN A 395 -20.55 -4.18 -8.14
C ASN A 395 -21.77 -5.08 -7.87
N GLY A 396 -22.95 -4.76 -8.44
CA GLY A 396 -24.16 -5.56 -8.30
C GLY A 396 -24.80 -5.49 -6.90
N GLU A 397 -24.63 -4.36 -6.19
CA GLU A 397 -25.18 -4.10 -4.85
C GLU A 397 -26.10 -2.87 -4.81
N ASP A 398 -26.66 -2.49 -5.95
CA ASP A 398 -27.53 -1.33 -6.11
C ASP A 398 -26.91 -0.04 -5.59
N ASN A 399 -25.58 0.11 -5.76
CA ASN A 399 -24.78 1.27 -5.30
C ASN A 399 -24.87 1.51 -3.77
N ARG A 400 -25.14 0.46 -2.96
CA ARG A 400 -25.22 0.55 -1.50
C ARG A 400 -23.87 0.33 -0.81
N ASP A 401 -22.95 -0.33 -1.48
CA ASP A 401 -21.60 -0.60 -1.01
C ASP A 401 -20.68 0.63 -1.13
N GLY A 402 -19.58 0.63 -0.39
CA GLY A 402 -18.64 1.75 -0.32
C GLY A 402 -19.19 2.96 0.45
N SER A 403 -18.32 3.93 0.71
CA SER A 403 -18.68 5.13 1.50
C SER A 403 -19.49 6.14 0.67
N ASP A 404 -20.52 6.72 1.28
CA ASP A 404 -21.22 7.89 0.72
C ASP A 404 -20.45 9.20 0.95
N TYR A 405 -19.50 9.22 1.88
CA TYR A 405 -18.73 10.39 2.29
C TYR A 405 -17.33 10.37 1.67
N ASN A 406 -17.20 10.88 0.44
CA ASN A 406 -15.89 10.89 -0.28
C ASN A 406 -15.15 12.22 -0.14
N TYR A 407 -15.82 13.27 0.35
CA TYR A 407 -15.28 14.64 0.44
C TYR A 407 -14.70 15.14 -0.88
N SER A 408 -15.25 14.66 -1.98
CA SER A 408 -14.86 14.95 -3.35
C SER A 408 -15.59 16.16 -3.92
N TRP A 409 -15.12 16.64 -5.06
CA TRP A 409 -15.77 17.72 -5.80
C TRP A 409 -15.62 17.50 -7.31
N ASN A 410 -16.73 17.40 -8.02
CA ASN A 410 -16.75 17.16 -9.47
C ASN A 410 -16.26 18.33 -10.33
N CYS A 411 -15.87 19.46 -9.73
CA CYS A 411 -15.42 20.68 -10.39
C CYS A 411 -16.44 21.30 -11.36
N GLY A 412 -17.74 20.96 -11.20
CA GLY A 412 -18.85 21.50 -11.99
C GLY A 412 -19.37 20.60 -13.11
N ALA A 413 -18.98 19.33 -13.14
CA ALA A 413 -19.59 18.30 -13.98
C ALA A 413 -19.32 16.89 -13.43
N GLU A 414 -20.36 16.09 -13.28
CA GLU A 414 -20.22 14.72 -12.83
C GLU A 414 -19.60 13.84 -13.92
N GLY A 415 -18.50 13.15 -13.58
CA GLY A 415 -17.82 12.22 -14.47
C GLY A 415 -17.12 12.90 -15.67
N LYS A 416 -17.04 12.17 -16.79
CA LYS A 416 -16.34 12.62 -17.99
C LYS A 416 -16.97 13.89 -18.59
N THR A 417 -16.14 14.86 -19.01
CA THR A 417 -16.59 16.12 -19.60
C THR A 417 -15.67 16.55 -20.74
N ARG A 418 -16.21 17.35 -21.69
CA ARG A 418 -15.43 18.02 -22.75
C ARG A 418 -15.25 19.52 -22.49
N LYS A 419 -15.74 20.03 -21.36
CA LYS A 419 -15.65 21.46 -21.01
C LYS A 419 -14.21 21.78 -20.58
N LYS A 420 -13.45 22.46 -21.42
CA LYS A 420 -12.02 22.78 -21.20
C LYS A 420 -11.74 23.43 -19.84
N LYS A 421 -12.61 24.36 -19.40
CA LYS A 421 -12.46 25.04 -18.09
C LYS A 421 -12.54 24.06 -16.91
N ILE A 422 -13.43 23.06 -16.99
CA ILE A 422 -13.59 22.03 -15.93
C ILE A 422 -12.39 21.09 -15.95
N ILE A 423 -11.95 20.66 -17.14
CA ILE A 423 -10.75 19.82 -17.28
C ILE A 423 -9.54 20.51 -16.66
N ALA A 424 -9.25 21.76 -17.05
CA ALA A 424 -8.13 22.53 -16.50
C ALA A 424 -8.22 22.71 -14.96
N LEU A 425 -9.43 22.89 -14.42
CA LEU A 425 -9.62 22.97 -12.98
C LEU A 425 -9.34 21.62 -12.28
N ARG A 426 -9.78 20.49 -12.84
CA ARG A 426 -9.47 19.15 -12.32
C ARG A 426 -7.97 18.87 -12.33
N GLU A 427 -7.29 19.22 -13.42
CA GLU A 427 -5.84 19.11 -13.57
C GLU A 427 -5.12 19.91 -12.48
N GLN A 428 -5.54 21.15 -12.26
CA GLN A 428 -4.99 22.01 -11.22
C GLN A 428 -5.25 21.45 -9.80
N GLN A 429 -6.45 20.95 -9.52
CA GLN A 429 -6.81 20.37 -8.24
C GLN A 429 -6.04 19.07 -7.96
N SER A 430 -5.78 18.23 -8.96
CA SER A 430 -4.93 17.05 -8.81
C SER A 430 -3.50 17.42 -8.44
N LYS A 431 -2.93 18.45 -9.08
CA LYS A 431 -1.60 18.98 -8.72
C LYS A 431 -1.59 19.57 -7.30
N ASN A 432 -2.65 20.30 -6.90
CA ASN A 432 -2.81 20.83 -5.55
C ASN A 432 -2.81 19.69 -4.49
N ALA A 433 -3.54 18.62 -4.75
CA ALA A 433 -3.60 17.46 -3.87
C ALA A 433 -2.23 16.79 -3.68
N LEU A 434 -1.51 16.57 -4.78
CA LEU A 434 -0.16 16.00 -4.74
C LEU A 434 0.83 16.92 -4.02
N LEU A 435 0.76 18.26 -4.25
CA LEU A 435 1.61 19.19 -3.53
C LEU A 435 1.36 19.14 -2.02
N LEU A 436 0.10 19.10 -1.57
CA LEU A 436 -0.24 18.96 -0.15
C LEU A 436 0.27 17.64 0.44
N LEU A 437 0.14 16.53 -0.31
CA LEU A 437 0.64 15.22 0.13
C LEU A 437 2.16 15.23 0.33
N PHE A 438 2.91 15.72 -0.67
CA PHE A 438 4.37 15.67 -0.64
C PHE A 438 5.03 16.79 0.17
N SER A 439 4.29 17.83 0.57
CA SER A 439 4.77 18.88 1.48
C SER A 439 4.46 18.61 2.96
N ALA A 440 3.67 17.59 3.28
CA ALA A 440 3.41 17.17 4.65
C ALA A 440 4.59 16.40 5.24
N GLN A 441 4.82 16.51 6.56
CA GLN A 441 5.96 15.87 7.25
C GLN A 441 5.90 14.34 7.19
N ALA A 442 4.74 13.75 7.39
CA ALA A 442 4.54 12.30 7.45
C ALA A 442 4.84 11.59 6.11
N THR A 443 5.03 10.28 6.18
CA THR A 443 5.33 9.42 5.01
C THR A 443 4.19 9.44 3.99
N PRO A 444 4.41 9.85 2.74
CA PRO A 444 3.37 9.90 1.72
C PRO A 444 3.13 8.53 1.08
N VAL A 445 1.86 8.20 0.85
CA VAL A 445 1.43 7.09 -0.02
C VAL A 445 0.85 7.66 -1.31
N LEU A 446 1.40 7.26 -2.42
CA LEU A 446 0.87 7.50 -3.76
C LEU A 446 0.15 6.24 -4.24
N LEU A 447 -1.15 6.34 -4.52
CA LEU A 447 -1.88 5.25 -5.15
C LEU A 447 -1.48 5.15 -6.62
N ALA A 448 -1.12 3.95 -7.07
CA ALA A 448 -0.68 3.73 -8.44
C ALA A 448 -1.72 4.18 -9.46
N GLY A 449 -1.28 5.00 -10.39
CA GLY A 449 -2.12 5.64 -11.40
C GLY A 449 -2.53 7.07 -11.08
N ASP A 450 -2.44 7.52 -9.84
CA ASP A 450 -2.75 8.92 -9.49
C ASP A 450 -1.76 9.90 -10.13
N GLU A 451 -0.52 9.48 -10.33
CA GLU A 451 0.53 10.25 -10.98
C GLU A 451 0.30 10.52 -12.47
N PHE A 452 -0.64 9.82 -13.10
CA PHE A 452 -1.04 10.06 -14.49
C PHE A 452 -2.56 10.15 -14.70
N GLY A 453 -3.33 10.27 -13.59
CA GLY A 453 -4.77 10.52 -13.63
C GLY A 453 -5.64 9.33 -13.99
N ASN A 454 -5.27 8.13 -13.54
CA ASN A 454 -6.09 6.93 -13.69
C ASN A 454 -7.42 7.07 -12.92
N SER A 455 -8.52 6.61 -13.52
CA SER A 455 -9.87 6.71 -12.97
C SER A 455 -10.51 5.33 -12.83
N ALA A 456 -11.20 5.08 -11.74
CA ALA A 456 -12.10 3.95 -11.53
C ALA A 456 -13.55 4.26 -11.94
N TYR A 457 -13.74 5.33 -12.73
CA TYR A 457 -15.04 5.79 -13.24
C TYR A 457 -16.08 6.11 -12.16
N GLY A 458 -15.61 6.59 -10.99
CA GLY A 458 -16.44 6.92 -9.85
C GLY A 458 -16.82 5.70 -8.99
N ASN A 459 -16.27 4.54 -9.27
CA ASN A 459 -16.38 3.40 -8.36
C ASN A 459 -15.40 3.56 -7.20
N ASN A 460 -15.92 3.76 -5.99
CA ASN A 460 -15.10 3.93 -4.78
C ASN A 460 -14.94 2.66 -3.94
N ASN A 461 -15.35 1.50 -4.48
CA ASN A 461 -15.26 0.21 -3.80
C ASN A 461 -15.07 -0.96 -4.80
N PRO A 462 -14.09 -0.92 -5.71
CA PRO A 462 -13.96 -1.90 -6.79
C PRO A 462 -13.41 -3.27 -6.35
N TYR A 463 -13.81 -3.76 -5.16
CA TYR A 463 -13.31 -4.99 -4.52
C TYR A 463 -13.57 -6.27 -5.31
N CYS A 464 -14.53 -6.23 -6.24
CA CYS A 464 -14.94 -7.36 -7.06
C CYS A 464 -14.76 -7.12 -8.58
N GLN A 465 -13.99 -6.10 -8.97
CA GLN A 465 -13.84 -5.67 -10.36
C GLN A 465 -12.48 -6.08 -10.93
N ASP A 466 -12.36 -7.29 -11.51
CA ASP A 466 -11.18 -7.70 -12.29
C ASP A 466 -11.32 -7.27 -13.76
N ASN A 467 -11.41 -5.96 -13.98
CA ASN A 467 -11.62 -5.36 -15.31
C ASN A 467 -11.05 -3.94 -15.38
N ALA A 468 -11.37 -3.20 -16.43
CA ALA A 468 -10.89 -1.83 -16.67
C ALA A 468 -11.25 -0.81 -15.56
N VAL A 469 -12.18 -1.12 -14.65
CA VAL A 469 -12.48 -0.26 -13.50
C VAL A 469 -11.31 -0.24 -12.52
N SER A 470 -10.64 -1.39 -12.35
CA SER A 470 -9.55 -1.55 -11.37
C SER A 470 -8.16 -1.65 -11.99
N TRP A 471 -8.07 -1.98 -13.29
CA TRP A 471 -6.77 -2.10 -13.95
C TRP A 471 -6.23 -0.73 -14.34
N LEU A 472 -4.92 -0.53 -14.21
CA LEU A 472 -4.28 0.71 -14.67
C LEU A 472 -4.25 0.78 -16.19
N GLU A 473 -4.78 1.87 -16.74
CA GLU A 473 -4.69 2.18 -18.15
C GLU A 473 -3.43 3.02 -18.40
N TRP A 474 -2.37 2.40 -18.89
CA TRP A 474 -1.06 3.00 -19.19
C TRP A 474 -1.04 3.84 -20.47
N LYS A 475 -2.15 4.46 -20.79
CA LYS A 475 -2.27 5.27 -21.99
C LYS A 475 -1.69 6.66 -21.77
N GLU A 476 -0.73 7.02 -22.60
CA GLU A 476 -0.20 8.37 -22.60
C GLU A 476 -1.26 9.38 -23.04
N THR A 477 -1.49 10.38 -22.23
CA THR A 477 -2.31 11.55 -22.52
C THR A 477 -1.48 12.79 -22.18
N ALA A 478 -1.75 13.92 -22.85
CA ALA A 478 -1.03 15.16 -22.55
C ALA A 478 -1.11 15.52 -21.05
N TYR A 479 -2.29 15.41 -20.48
CA TYR A 479 -2.50 15.63 -19.04
C TYR A 479 -1.75 14.62 -18.18
N GLY A 480 -1.86 13.33 -18.49
CA GLY A 480 -1.18 12.27 -17.69
C GLY A 480 0.34 12.46 -17.71
N SER A 481 0.93 12.83 -18.85
CA SER A 481 2.37 13.09 -18.94
C SER A 481 2.77 14.33 -18.13
N GLU A 482 1.98 15.41 -18.17
CA GLU A 482 2.24 16.60 -17.37
C GLU A 482 2.11 16.35 -15.87
N LEU A 483 1.10 15.58 -15.44
CA LEU A 483 0.90 15.22 -14.04
C LEU A 483 2.03 14.30 -13.53
N LEU A 484 2.46 13.34 -14.36
CA LEU A 484 3.60 12.45 -14.05
C LEU A 484 4.89 13.25 -13.86
N ASP A 485 5.18 14.19 -14.76
CA ASP A 485 6.37 15.05 -14.64
C ASP A 485 6.30 15.94 -13.39
N PHE A 486 5.11 16.46 -13.07
CA PHE A 486 4.88 17.23 -11.85
C PHE A 486 5.10 16.37 -10.60
N THR A 487 4.57 15.15 -10.59
CA THR A 487 4.74 14.20 -9.49
C THR A 487 6.22 13.84 -9.27
N LYS A 488 6.96 13.54 -10.34
CA LYS A 488 8.41 13.29 -10.26
C LYS A 488 9.17 14.48 -9.67
N LYS A 489 8.82 15.72 -10.08
CA LYS A 489 9.43 16.94 -9.54
C LYS A 489 9.14 17.10 -8.05
N LEU A 490 7.90 16.82 -7.60
CA LEU A 490 7.53 16.87 -6.18
C LEU A 490 8.31 15.84 -5.36
N ILE A 491 8.42 14.61 -5.85
CA ILE A 491 9.19 13.54 -5.18
C ILE A 491 10.66 13.93 -5.08
N ALA A 492 11.26 14.39 -6.18
CA ALA A 492 12.66 14.83 -6.19
C ALA A 492 12.90 16.03 -5.27
N PHE A 493 11.95 16.98 -5.23
CA PHE A 493 12.01 18.15 -4.36
C PHE A 493 11.95 17.72 -2.88
N ARG A 494 11.00 16.86 -2.48
CA ARG A 494 10.92 16.34 -1.12
C ARG A 494 12.22 15.65 -0.70
N LYS A 495 12.76 14.74 -1.53
CA LYS A 495 14.02 14.03 -1.25
C LYS A 495 15.22 14.96 -1.10
N LYS A 496 15.24 16.07 -1.83
CA LYS A 496 16.30 17.06 -1.78
C LYS A 496 16.27 17.89 -0.48
N HIS A 497 15.09 18.11 0.09
CA HIS A 497 14.85 19.02 1.18
C HIS A 497 14.37 18.30 2.46
N PRO A 498 15.30 17.84 3.33
CA PRO A 498 14.97 17.09 4.56
C PRO A 498 14.08 17.85 5.54
N ILE A 499 14.02 19.17 5.49
CA ILE A 499 13.10 19.96 6.33
C ILE A 499 11.63 19.62 6.07
N LEU A 500 11.29 19.02 4.93
CA LEU A 500 9.94 18.57 4.59
C LEU A 500 9.61 17.14 5.09
N HIS A 501 10.61 16.40 5.63
CA HIS A 501 10.43 15.03 6.10
C HIS A 501 11.32 14.72 7.31
N MET A 502 11.18 15.54 8.33
CA MET A 502 11.94 15.40 9.57
C MET A 502 11.54 14.13 10.32
N GLU A 503 12.46 13.56 11.10
CA GLU A 503 12.17 12.40 11.96
C GLU A 503 11.16 12.73 13.07
N LYS A 504 11.04 14.01 13.45
CA LYS A 504 10.17 14.50 14.53
C LYS A 504 9.30 15.64 14.04
N ALA A 505 8.13 15.78 14.67
CA ALA A 505 7.23 16.88 14.40
C ALA A 505 7.91 18.24 14.59
N LEU A 506 7.62 19.16 13.67
CA LEU A 506 8.02 20.56 13.79
C LEU A 506 7.25 21.24 14.94
N THR A 507 7.93 22.06 15.71
CA THR A 507 7.48 22.57 17.01
C THR A 507 6.95 23.99 17.00
N GLN A 508 7.14 24.74 15.90
CA GLN A 508 6.87 26.17 15.78
C GLN A 508 7.75 27.00 16.76
N SER A 509 8.93 26.51 17.06
CA SER A 509 9.86 27.17 17.99
C SER A 509 11.26 27.25 17.42
N ASP A 510 12.04 28.26 17.90
CA ASP A 510 13.46 28.42 17.56
C ASP A 510 14.32 27.81 18.63
N TYR A 511 14.42 26.48 18.66
CA TYR A 511 15.27 25.76 19.65
C TYR A 511 16.77 25.71 19.29
N LEU A 512 17.12 26.21 18.09
CA LEU A 512 18.54 26.32 17.66
C LEU A 512 19.07 27.74 17.70
N SER A 513 18.28 28.73 18.12
CA SER A 513 18.61 30.16 18.07
C SER A 513 19.01 30.61 16.66
N ALA A 514 18.27 30.12 15.66
CA ALA A 514 18.48 30.42 14.26
C ALA A 514 17.86 31.77 13.82
N GLY A 515 17.09 32.40 14.70
CA GLY A 515 16.35 33.64 14.44
C GLY A 515 14.97 33.40 13.80
N TYR A 516 14.59 32.15 13.55
CA TYR A 516 13.33 31.72 12.95
C TYR A 516 12.85 30.44 13.63
N PRO A 517 11.53 30.24 13.81
CA PRO A 517 11.02 28.95 14.21
C PRO A 517 11.21 27.92 13.08
N ASP A 518 11.26 26.64 13.43
CA ASP A 518 11.39 25.53 12.46
C ASP A 518 10.29 25.55 11.39
N VAL A 519 9.06 25.96 11.76
CA VAL A 519 7.94 26.21 10.87
C VAL A 519 7.13 27.41 11.35
N SER A 520 6.66 28.24 10.41
CA SER A 520 5.76 29.36 10.70
C SER A 520 4.70 29.52 9.64
N TYR A 521 3.60 30.20 10.00
CA TYR A 521 2.43 30.37 9.16
C TYR A 521 2.16 31.83 8.87
N HIS A 522 1.75 32.13 7.64
CA HIS A 522 1.59 33.46 7.09
C HIS A 522 0.32 33.57 6.26
N CYS A 523 -0.12 34.78 5.98
CA CYS A 523 -1.25 35.07 5.10
C CYS A 523 -0.94 36.34 4.29
N GLU A 524 -1.88 37.30 4.16
CA GLU A 524 -1.64 38.65 3.61
C GLU A 524 -0.62 39.43 4.45
N GLN A 525 -0.46 39.05 5.70
CA GLN A 525 0.56 39.59 6.63
C GLN A 525 1.53 38.51 7.03
N ALA A 526 2.83 38.82 6.96
CA ALA A 526 3.86 37.93 7.47
C ALA A 526 3.66 37.70 8.98
N TRP A 527 3.89 36.47 9.44
CA TRP A 527 3.77 36.05 10.84
C TRP A 527 2.34 36.05 11.40
N TYR A 528 1.33 36.17 10.52
CA TYR A 528 -0.06 36.03 10.85
C TYR A 528 -0.69 34.92 10.01
N ALA A 529 -1.28 33.95 10.68
CA ALA A 529 -1.74 32.70 10.03
C ALA A 529 -3.10 32.81 9.32
N GLY A 530 -3.92 33.82 9.61
CA GLY A 530 -5.24 34.02 9.01
C GLY A 530 -6.16 32.82 9.24
N THR A 531 -6.40 32.44 10.50
CA THR A 531 -7.15 31.22 10.84
C THR A 531 -8.66 31.42 11.04
N GLU A 532 -9.21 32.50 10.52
CA GLU A 532 -10.64 32.78 10.52
C GLU A 532 -11.39 31.72 9.68
N ASN A 533 -12.60 31.37 10.10
CA ASN A 533 -13.39 30.27 9.51
C ASN A 533 -13.67 30.44 8.00
N TYR A 534 -13.75 31.68 7.52
CA TYR A 534 -13.97 32.01 6.10
C TYR A 534 -12.69 31.95 5.27
N ASN A 535 -11.49 31.91 5.87
CA ASN A 535 -10.24 31.85 5.15
C ASN A 535 -10.02 30.49 4.49
N ARG A 536 -9.44 30.52 3.26
CA ARG A 536 -9.16 29.37 2.43
C ARG A 536 -7.76 29.45 1.80
N HIS A 537 -6.90 30.28 2.40
CA HIS A 537 -5.53 30.47 1.91
C HIS A 537 -4.61 30.77 3.08
N PHE A 538 -3.39 30.27 2.99
CA PHE A 538 -2.31 30.52 3.94
C PHE A 538 -0.96 30.15 3.34
N GLY A 539 0.13 30.62 3.93
CA GLY A 539 1.49 30.25 3.59
C GLY A 539 2.19 29.55 4.74
N VAL A 540 3.09 28.63 4.43
CA VAL A 540 3.94 27.93 5.38
C VAL A 540 5.39 28.20 5.05
N LEU A 541 6.16 28.73 5.99
CA LEU A 541 7.60 28.85 5.90
C LEU A 541 8.27 27.75 6.73
N TYR A 542 9.05 26.92 6.08
CA TYR A 542 9.96 25.96 6.69
C TYR A 542 11.36 26.55 6.76
N CYS A 543 11.97 26.57 7.95
CA CYS A 543 13.31 27.08 8.15
C CYS A 543 14.35 25.97 7.94
N GLY A 544 15.06 26.01 6.83
CA GLY A 544 16.06 25.01 6.48
C GLY A 544 17.23 24.90 7.46
N SER A 545 17.42 25.88 8.37
CA SER A 545 18.46 25.81 9.40
C SER A 545 18.31 24.63 10.36
N PHE A 546 17.11 24.04 10.45
CA PHE A 546 16.79 22.91 11.32
C PHE A 546 17.03 21.54 10.65
N ALA A 547 17.38 21.51 9.37
CA ALA A 547 17.64 20.27 8.62
C ALA A 547 19.01 20.32 7.94
N THR A 548 19.61 19.13 7.76
CA THR A 548 20.88 18.96 7.04
C THR A 548 20.62 18.13 5.79
N THR A 549 21.01 18.67 4.64
CA THR A 549 20.91 17.96 3.36
C THR A 549 21.85 16.76 3.30
N PRO A 550 21.64 15.79 2.40
CA PRO A 550 22.58 14.67 2.20
C PRO A 550 24.02 15.10 1.88
N ALA A 551 24.20 16.31 1.35
CA ALA A 551 25.52 16.90 1.08
C ALA A 551 26.19 17.53 2.33
N GLY A 552 25.57 17.47 3.51
CA GLY A 552 26.09 18.01 4.77
C GLY A 552 25.89 19.52 4.97
N ASN A 553 25.14 20.18 4.10
CA ASN A 553 24.82 21.60 4.21
C ASN A 553 23.48 21.81 4.95
N ARG A 554 23.26 23.01 5.49
CA ARG A 554 21.91 23.40 5.94
C ARG A 554 20.98 23.43 4.74
N ASP A 555 19.72 23.05 4.98
CA ASP A 555 18.68 23.08 3.95
C ASP A 555 18.26 24.52 3.63
N ASP A 556 17.50 24.72 2.55
CA ASP A 556 16.96 26.02 2.15
C ASP A 556 15.74 26.42 3.00
N PHE A 557 15.48 27.74 3.10
CA PHE A 557 14.17 28.19 3.51
C PHE A 557 13.17 27.90 2.40
N ILE A 558 12.08 27.23 2.73
CA ILE A 558 11.03 26.84 1.78
C ILE A 558 9.74 27.52 2.20
N TYR A 559 9.19 28.34 1.32
CA TYR A 559 7.89 28.97 1.51
C TYR A 559 6.88 28.40 0.54
N ILE A 560 5.80 27.80 1.06
CA ILE A 560 4.74 27.21 0.26
C ILE A 560 3.46 27.97 0.53
N THR A 561 2.81 28.45 -0.56
CA THR A 561 1.55 29.18 -0.51
C THR A 561 0.41 28.33 -1.04
N TYR A 562 -0.69 28.27 -0.31
CA TYR A 562 -1.86 27.46 -0.60
C TYR A 562 -3.09 28.36 -0.74
N ASN A 563 -3.62 28.51 -1.95
CA ASN A 563 -4.87 29.22 -2.23
C ASN A 563 -5.93 28.25 -2.73
N THR A 564 -6.86 27.82 -1.90
CA THR A 564 -8.02 27.01 -2.30
C THR A 564 -9.29 27.85 -2.49
N HIS A 565 -9.18 29.17 -2.36
CA HIS A 565 -10.26 30.10 -2.63
C HIS A 565 -10.52 30.25 -4.15
N TRP A 566 -11.72 30.68 -4.52
CA TRP A 566 -12.13 30.94 -5.93
C TRP A 566 -11.79 32.32 -6.45
N ILE A 567 -11.09 33.15 -5.65
CA ILE A 567 -10.51 34.43 -6.03
C ILE A 567 -8.99 34.41 -5.83
N GLU A 568 -8.31 35.37 -6.40
CA GLU A 568 -6.87 35.59 -6.16
C GLU A 568 -6.63 36.17 -4.77
N HIS A 569 -5.46 35.84 -4.20
CA HIS A 569 -5.01 36.36 -2.89
C HIS A 569 -3.57 36.81 -2.94
N GLU A 570 -3.27 37.87 -2.19
CA GLU A 570 -1.92 38.36 -1.92
C GLU A 570 -1.36 37.58 -0.72
N PHE A 571 -0.11 37.13 -0.83
CA PHE A 571 0.65 36.48 0.23
C PHE A 571 1.89 37.30 0.53
N ALA A 572 2.05 37.71 1.79
CA ALA A 572 3.28 38.35 2.22
C ALA A 572 4.44 37.36 2.12
N LEU A 573 5.57 37.80 1.60
CA LEU A 573 6.83 37.05 1.65
C LEU A 573 7.53 37.38 2.99
N PRO A 574 7.71 36.40 3.90
CA PRO A 574 8.42 36.62 5.16
C PRO A 574 9.85 37.08 4.88
N LYS A 575 10.34 38.05 5.66
CA LYS A 575 11.71 38.50 5.53
C LYS A 575 12.67 37.32 5.76
N LEU A 576 13.60 37.10 4.85
CA LEU A 576 14.68 36.14 4.95
C LEU A 576 15.94 36.77 5.61
N PRO A 577 16.90 35.95 6.04
CA PRO A 577 18.25 36.43 6.42
C PRO A 577 18.86 37.27 5.29
N ASP A 578 19.77 38.18 5.68
CA ASP A 578 20.42 39.10 4.71
C ASP A 578 21.05 38.37 3.54
N ARG A 579 20.92 38.94 2.34
CA ARG A 579 21.39 38.44 1.05
C ARG A 579 20.62 37.21 0.50
N LEU A 580 19.55 36.77 1.16
CA LEU A 580 18.66 35.74 0.63
C LEU A 580 17.36 36.34 0.08
N LYS A 581 16.87 35.77 -1.02
CA LYS A 581 15.59 36.14 -1.64
C LYS A 581 14.81 34.89 -2.02
N PHE A 582 13.49 34.99 -2.08
CA PHE A 582 12.64 33.91 -2.57
C PHE A 582 12.66 33.83 -4.09
N LYS A 583 12.84 32.60 -4.60
CA LYS A 583 12.72 32.25 -6.01
C LYS A 583 11.60 31.21 -6.18
N PRO A 584 10.61 31.42 -7.07
CA PRO A 584 9.61 30.41 -7.37
C PRO A 584 10.26 29.22 -8.09
N VAL A 585 9.98 28.01 -7.63
CA VAL A 585 10.54 26.77 -8.21
C VAL A 585 9.46 25.83 -8.74
N MET A 586 8.25 25.93 -8.22
CA MET A 586 7.14 25.08 -8.63
C MET A 586 5.80 25.78 -8.39
N ALA A 587 4.82 25.53 -9.27
CA ALA A 587 3.46 26.00 -9.09
C ALA A 587 2.46 25.04 -9.72
N THR A 588 1.23 25.04 -9.22
CA THR A 588 0.12 24.26 -9.77
C THR A 588 -0.64 24.98 -10.87
N CYS A 589 -0.34 26.25 -11.08
CA CYS A 589 -0.80 27.08 -12.20
C CYS A 589 0.37 27.44 -13.12
N ALA A 590 0.08 28.04 -14.27
CA ALA A 590 1.13 28.58 -15.13
C ALA A 590 1.91 29.70 -14.41
N ASN A 591 3.23 29.71 -14.53
CA ASN A 591 4.11 30.62 -13.78
C ASN A 591 3.86 32.09 -14.06
N ASP A 592 3.46 32.46 -15.31
CA ASP A 592 3.12 33.81 -15.72
C ASP A 592 1.86 34.36 -15.04
N ARG A 593 1.09 33.53 -14.38
CA ARG A 593 -0.08 33.93 -13.59
C ARG A 593 0.26 34.32 -12.15
N ILE A 594 1.47 34.03 -11.66
CA ILE A 594 1.97 34.48 -10.35
C ILE A 594 2.52 35.90 -10.54
N ARG A 595 2.00 36.83 -9.78
CA ARG A 595 2.34 38.27 -9.95
C ARG A 595 2.97 38.82 -8.68
N ILE A 596 3.91 39.74 -8.82
CA ILE A 596 4.45 40.52 -7.71
C ILE A 596 3.67 41.82 -7.69
N PRO A 597 2.94 42.16 -6.62
CA PRO A 597 2.22 43.42 -6.52
C PRO A 597 3.16 44.61 -6.38
N CYS A 598 2.72 45.78 -6.82
CA CYS A 598 3.39 47.06 -6.58
C CYS A 598 2.58 47.87 -5.57
N ASP A 599 3.26 48.72 -4.81
CA ASP A 599 2.61 49.71 -3.95
C ASP A 599 2.05 50.92 -4.74
N LYS A 600 1.51 51.90 -4.03
CA LYS A 600 0.95 53.13 -4.64
C LYS A 600 2.01 53.99 -5.31
N GLN A 601 3.30 53.84 -4.99
CA GLN A 601 4.43 54.53 -5.58
C GLN A 601 5.04 53.77 -6.77
N GLY A 602 4.53 52.53 -7.05
CA GLY A 602 5.06 51.67 -8.12
C GLY A 602 6.25 50.81 -7.69
N GLU A 603 6.61 50.80 -6.40
CA GLU A 603 7.65 49.94 -5.88
C GLU A 603 7.12 48.50 -5.67
N ARG A 604 7.95 47.51 -5.96
CA ARG A 604 7.60 46.08 -5.74
C ARG A 604 7.42 45.78 -4.26
N LYS A 605 6.27 45.24 -3.91
CA LYS A 605 6.03 44.77 -2.54
C LYS A 605 6.77 43.44 -2.29
N GLU A 606 7.12 43.16 -1.04
CA GLU A 606 7.57 41.84 -0.60
C GLU A 606 6.34 40.92 -0.42
N ALA A 607 5.68 40.64 -1.52
CA ALA A 607 4.48 39.80 -1.58
C ALA A 607 4.31 39.16 -2.97
N VAL A 608 3.47 38.14 -3.05
CA VAL A 608 3.07 37.49 -4.30
C VAL A 608 1.56 37.36 -4.36
N ILE A 609 0.99 37.50 -5.56
CA ILE A 609 -0.44 37.26 -5.81
C ILE A 609 -0.58 35.92 -6.52
N LEU A 610 -1.34 35.01 -5.89
CA LEU A 610 -1.69 33.72 -6.48
C LEU A 610 -3.10 33.76 -7.06
N PRO A 611 -3.29 33.19 -8.27
CA PRO A 611 -4.62 33.05 -8.87
C PRO A 611 -5.51 32.07 -8.07
N PRO A 612 -6.82 32.03 -8.36
CA PRO A 612 -7.76 31.12 -7.73
C PRO A 612 -7.31 29.67 -7.79
N ARG A 613 -7.54 28.91 -6.71
CA ARG A 613 -7.33 27.45 -6.65
C ARG A 613 -5.91 27.02 -7.00
N SER A 614 -4.90 27.82 -6.67
CA SER A 614 -3.50 27.52 -7.00
C SER A 614 -2.58 27.53 -5.79
N MET A 615 -1.44 26.88 -5.96
CA MET A 615 -0.40 26.77 -4.95
C MET A 615 0.97 26.99 -5.59
N ALA A 616 1.94 27.49 -4.81
CA ALA A 616 3.28 27.74 -5.30
C ALA A 616 4.33 27.46 -4.22
N VAL A 617 5.51 27.03 -4.66
CA VAL A 617 6.67 26.76 -3.84
C VAL A 617 7.79 27.71 -4.17
N PHE A 618 8.35 28.34 -3.16
CA PHE A 618 9.48 29.24 -3.24
C PHE A 618 10.63 28.71 -2.36
N ILE A 619 11.85 28.84 -2.83
CA ILE A 619 13.05 28.53 -2.04
C ILE A 619 13.90 29.78 -1.86
N SER A 620 14.69 29.80 -0.79
CA SER A 620 15.70 30.82 -0.61
C SER A 620 16.88 30.60 -1.55
N VAL A 621 17.30 31.66 -2.23
CA VAL A 621 18.51 31.68 -3.06
C VAL A 621 19.32 32.92 -2.73
N LYS A 622 20.62 32.91 -2.99
CA LYS A 622 21.44 34.13 -2.85
C LYS A 622 20.98 35.16 -3.88
N GLU A 623 21.00 36.42 -3.49
CA GLU A 623 20.60 37.54 -4.34
C GLU A 623 21.35 37.57 -5.70
N THR A 624 22.58 37.01 -5.74
CA THR A 624 23.38 36.83 -6.95
C THR A 624 22.90 35.71 -7.89
N GLU A 625 21.96 34.88 -7.46
CA GLU A 625 21.44 33.69 -8.19
C GLU A 625 20.00 33.91 -8.70
N LEU A 626 19.44 35.10 -8.48
CA LEU A 626 18.15 35.54 -9.01
C LEU A 626 18.28 35.91 -10.50
#